data_d34c6f91965ade0537b2c590c32fa551
#
_entry.id   d34c6f91965ade0537b2c590c32fa551
#
_cell.length_a   1.000
_cell.length_b   1.000
_cell.length_c   1.000
_cell.angle_alpha   90.00
_cell.angle_beta   90.00
_cell.angle_gamma   90.00
#
_symmetry.space_group_name_H-M   'P 1'
#
loop_
_entity.id
_entity.type
_entity.pdbx_description
1 polymer ?
#
loop_
_entity_poly.entity_id
_entity_poly.type
_entity_poly.pdbx_seq_one_letter_code
_entity_poly.pdbx_strand_id
1 'polypeptide(L)'
;MTGSTTPQTGLERSPARATLRGLDALNFFLADVRDGLGPYLAIYLIAVRGPDQGWNEATTGLVMTIAGIAGLIAQTPAGALIDRTRHKGAVVIAGAVAVTLSCLALPFITNFYLVAATQSVAGIAGAIFPPALAAITLGVVGPKMFSRRIGRNEGFNHAGNAVSAAIAGATAYFFGPVVVFWLMAILAVCSIGAMLMVPAREIDDDLARGLDCAESEACEQPSGLKALLSNKYLLLFAGLAALFHLSNAAMLTSVGQLLTHLSGKESATSLIAVCIVAAQCVMVPMAVMVGSKVDAFGRKPIFLAAFGVLAIRGVLYTVSDNPYYLVAVQCLDGVGAGIYGALFPIVVADLTRGTGRFNVSQGAVATAQGLGASLSATLAGLIIVSAGYSTAFLVLAAIAAVGFLIYLVAMPETRGFEPERQGTGGGGAAPLPVPAE
;
A
#
# COMPACT_ATOMS: atom_id res chain seq x y z
N MET A 1 -54.87 -23.97 3.95
CA MET A 1 -53.75 -23.98 2.97
C MET A 1 -52.88 -22.75 3.31
N THR A 2 -51.94 -22.96 4.20
CA THR A 2 -50.98 -21.91 4.64
C THR A 2 -49.70 -22.13 3.85
N GLY A 3 -49.48 -21.27 2.87
CA GLY A 3 -48.25 -21.27 2.10
C GLY A 3 -47.10 -20.78 2.97
N SER A 4 -46.15 -21.67 3.31
CA SER A 4 -44.89 -21.33 3.91
C SER A 4 -43.99 -20.70 2.84
N THR A 5 -43.84 -19.41 2.87
CA THR A 5 -42.77 -18.71 2.14
C THR A 5 -41.45 -19.01 2.82
N THR A 6 -40.70 -19.94 2.27
CA THR A 6 -39.26 -20.14 2.60
C THR A 6 -38.51 -18.84 2.35
N PRO A 7 -37.68 -18.37 3.28
CA PRO A 7 -36.81 -17.23 3.00
C PRO A 7 -35.85 -17.61 1.88
N GLN A 8 -35.85 -16.85 0.81
CA GLN A 8 -34.87 -17.01 -0.25
C GLN A 8 -33.50 -16.69 0.36
N THR A 9 -32.71 -17.73 0.64
CA THR A 9 -31.27 -17.65 0.90
C THR A 9 -30.65 -16.77 -0.18
N GLY A 10 -29.99 -15.69 0.25
CA GLY A 10 -29.39 -14.70 -0.63
C GLY A 10 -28.53 -15.39 -1.71
N LEU A 11 -28.98 -15.31 -2.94
CA LEU A 11 -28.21 -15.70 -4.13
C LEU A 11 -26.88 -14.95 -4.07
N GLU A 12 -25.77 -15.67 -3.90
CA GLU A 12 -24.42 -15.15 -4.07
C GLU A 12 -24.36 -14.50 -5.47
N ARG A 13 -24.52 -13.18 -5.55
CA ARG A 13 -24.41 -12.45 -6.82
C ARG A 13 -22.96 -12.50 -7.25
N SER A 14 -22.64 -13.33 -8.23
CA SER A 14 -21.34 -13.24 -8.88
C SER A 14 -21.19 -11.87 -9.54
N PRO A 15 -20.14 -11.10 -9.23
CA PRO A 15 -19.94 -9.77 -9.80
C PRO A 15 -19.86 -9.84 -11.33
N ALA A 16 -20.39 -8.82 -12.01
CA ALA A 16 -20.35 -8.76 -13.46
C ALA A 16 -18.89 -8.79 -13.97
N ARG A 17 -18.66 -9.47 -15.09
CA ARG A 17 -17.33 -9.52 -15.71
C ARG A 17 -16.79 -8.12 -16.06
N ALA A 18 -17.68 -7.20 -16.41
CA ALA A 18 -17.32 -5.80 -16.68
C ALA A 18 -16.77 -5.12 -15.44
N THR A 19 -17.39 -5.29 -14.27
CA THR A 19 -16.95 -4.76 -12.97
C THR A 19 -15.60 -5.32 -12.57
N LEU A 20 -15.36 -6.62 -12.76
CA LEU A 20 -14.05 -7.23 -12.49
C LEU A 20 -12.95 -6.68 -13.40
N ARG A 21 -13.24 -6.45 -14.69
CA ARG A 21 -12.31 -5.79 -15.63
C ARG A 21 -12.09 -4.31 -15.26
N GLY A 22 -13.16 -3.63 -14.80
CA GLY A 22 -13.07 -2.27 -14.28
C GLY A 22 -12.10 -2.19 -13.10
N LEU A 23 -12.15 -3.14 -12.17
CA LEU A 23 -11.20 -3.22 -11.05
C LEU A 23 -9.76 -3.52 -11.51
N ASP A 24 -9.56 -4.40 -12.51
CA ASP A 24 -8.24 -4.65 -13.10
C ASP A 24 -7.65 -3.35 -13.69
N ALA A 25 -8.42 -2.69 -14.55
CA ALA A 25 -8.05 -1.45 -15.22
C ALA A 25 -7.82 -0.31 -14.21
N LEU A 26 -8.68 -0.21 -13.19
CA LEU A 26 -8.55 0.80 -12.14
C LEU A 26 -7.22 0.66 -11.39
N ASN A 27 -6.88 -0.55 -10.93
CA ASN A 27 -5.63 -0.77 -10.23
C ASN A 27 -4.40 -0.55 -11.12
N PHE A 28 -4.50 -0.83 -12.43
CA PHE A 28 -3.43 -0.59 -13.39
C PHE A 28 -3.21 0.91 -13.64
N PHE A 29 -4.25 1.66 -13.99
CA PHE A 29 -4.11 3.07 -14.37
C PHE A 29 -3.96 4.00 -13.17
N LEU A 30 -4.54 3.65 -12.03
CA LEU A 30 -4.46 4.46 -10.81
C LEU A 30 -3.11 4.29 -10.09
N ALA A 31 -2.33 3.28 -10.41
CA ALA A 31 -1.06 2.98 -9.74
C ALA A 31 -0.12 4.18 -9.70
N ASP A 32 0.17 4.76 -10.86
CA ASP A 32 1.06 5.93 -10.99
C ASP A 32 0.39 7.23 -10.46
N VAL A 33 -0.92 7.41 -10.71
CA VAL A 33 -1.68 8.57 -10.23
C VAL A 33 -1.70 8.61 -8.69
N ARG A 34 -1.81 7.45 -8.03
CA ARG A 34 -1.81 7.32 -6.58
C ARG A 34 -0.53 7.85 -5.93
N ASP A 35 0.59 7.54 -6.54
CA ASP A 35 1.91 7.92 -6.03
C ASP A 35 2.31 9.36 -6.46
N GLY A 36 1.46 10.04 -7.26
CA GLY A 36 1.70 11.38 -7.79
C GLY A 36 2.91 11.39 -8.72
N LEU A 37 3.65 12.49 -8.73
CA LEU A 37 4.85 12.59 -9.55
C LEU A 37 6.03 11.76 -9.01
N GLY A 38 5.96 11.28 -7.75
CA GLY A 38 7.01 10.51 -7.14
C GLY A 38 8.42 11.12 -7.36
N PRO A 39 9.39 10.33 -7.83
CA PRO A 39 10.74 10.82 -8.11
C PRO A 39 10.83 11.91 -9.19
N TYR A 40 9.86 11.98 -10.11
CA TYR A 40 9.85 13.00 -11.18
C TYR A 40 9.63 14.41 -10.66
N LEU A 41 8.96 14.58 -9.50
CA LEU A 41 8.84 15.89 -8.84
C LEU A 41 10.21 16.50 -8.54
N ALA A 42 11.12 15.72 -7.97
CA ALA A 42 12.46 16.18 -7.63
C ALA A 42 13.25 16.55 -8.91
N ILE A 43 13.18 15.71 -9.94
CA ILE A 43 13.83 15.97 -11.23
C ILE A 43 13.29 17.28 -11.83
N TYR A 44 11.96 17.47 -11.84
CA TYR A 44 11.33 18.64 -12.39
C TYR A 44 11.74 19.92 -11.63
N LEU A 45 11.66 19.91 -10.29
CA LEU A 45 11.99 21.10 -9.50
C LEU A 45 13.47 21.46 -9.60
N ILE A 46 14.38 20.48 -9.55
CA ILE A 46 15.82 20.73 -9.56
C ILE A 46 16.34 21.01 -10.98
N ALA A 47 16.02 20.15 -11.95
CA ALA A 47 16.60 20.24 -13.28
C ALA A 47 15.91 21.28 -14.18
N VAL A 48 14.57 21.47 -14.05
CA VAL A 48 13.79 22.38 -14.90
C VAL A 48 13.63 23.75 -14.26
N ARG A 49 13.36 23.79 -12.93
CA ARG A 49 13.07 25.03 -12.21
C ARG A 49 14.27 25.60 -11.46
N GLY A 50 15.26 24.74 -11.14
CA GLY A 50 16.45 25.15 -10.39
C GLY A 50 17.20 26.31 -11.01
N PRO A 51 17.56 26.28 -12.32
CA PRO A 51 18.33 27.32 -12.98
C PRO A 51 17.72 28.71 -12.89
N ASP A 52 16.38 28.81 -13.05
CA ASP A 52 15.71 30.12 -13.15
C ASP A 52 15.07 30.58 -11.82
N GLN A 53 14.77 29.66 -10.90
CA GLN A 53 13.97 29.93 -9.70
C GLN A 53 14.63 29.55 -8.39
N GLY A 54 15.89 29.08 -8.45
CA GLY A 54 16.68 28.74 -7.26
C GLY A 54 16.25 27.48 -6.52
N TRP A 55 15.47 26.60 -7.17
CA TRP A 55 15.15 25.29 -6.59
C TRP A 55 16.39 24.42 -6.51
N ASN A 56 16.59 23.80 -5.36
CA ASN A 56 17.70 22.90 -5.06
C ASN A 56 17.22 21.68 -4.28
N GLU A 57 18.12 20.77 -3.98
CA GLU A 57 17.84 19.53 -3.26
C GLU A 57 17.19 19.77 -1.89
N ALA A 58 17.62 20.81 -1.17
CA ALA A 58 17.11 21.13 0.16
C ALA A 58 15.66 21.63 0.13
N THR A 59 15.36 22.58 -0.77
CA THR A 59 13.99 23.13 -0.92
C THR A 59 13.03 22.08 -1.47
N THR A 60 13.48 21.27 -2.42
CA THR A 60 12.71 20.14 -2.98
C THR A 60 12.46 19.08 -1.93
N GLY A 61 13.47 18.70 -1.17
CA GLY A 61 13.34 17.73 -0.08
C GLY A 61 12.37 18.21 1.01
N LEU A 62 12.37 19.51 1.32
CA LEU A 62 11.44 20.09 2.28
C LEU A 62 9.99 20.02 1.79
N VAL A 63 9.72 20.32 0.50
CA VAL A 63 8.38 20.14 -0.10
C VAL A 63 7.92 18.70 -0.01
N MET A 64 8.78 17.75 -0.36
CA MET A 64 8.45 16.31 -0.31
C MET A 64 8.18 15.86 1.14
N THR A 65 8.93 16.37 2.11
CA THR A 65 8.72 16.10 3.53
C THR A 65 7.38 16.64 4.02
N ILE A 66 7.04 17.89 3.70
CA ILE A 66 5.76 18.51 4.07
C ILE A 66 4.60 17.71 3.46
N ALA A 67 4.67 17.38 2.17
CA ALA A 67 3.66 16.58 1.49
C ALA A 67 3.53 15.17 2.08
N GLY A 68 4.65 14.53 2.39
CA GLY A 68 4.69 13.21 3.04
C GLY A 68 4.04 13.22 4.42
N ILE A 69 4.34 14.23 5.25
CA ILE A 69 3.71 14.40 6.58
C ILE A 69 2.20 14.63 6.42
N ALA A 70 1.77 15.47 5.47
CA ALA A 70 0.36 15.72 5.23
C ALA A 70 -0.38 14.43 4.80
N GLY A 71 0.21 13.64 3.91
CA GLY A 71 -0.31 12.34 3.51
C GLY A 71 -0.37 11.35 4.69
N LEU A 72 0.68 11.30 5.51
CA LEU A 72 0.75 10.43 6.68
C LEU A 72 -0.36 10.74 7.69
N ILE A 73 -0.57 12.01 8.00
CA ILE A 73 -1.64 12.46 8.90
C ILE A 73 -3.02 12.11 8.32
N ALA A 74 -3.17 12.17 7.00
CA ALA A 74 -4.44 11.91 6.33
C ALA A 74 -4.83 10.42 6.28
N GLN A 75 -3.93 9.47 6.46
CA GLN A 75 -4.19 8.04 6.24
C GLN A 75 -5.34 7.50 7.11
N THR A 76 -5.29 7.74 8.42
CA THR A 76 -6.38 7.29 9.33
C THR A 76 -7.71 8.02 9.07
N PRO A 77 -7.75 9.35 8.93
CA PRO A 77 -8.96 10.06 8.51
C PRO A 77 -9.53 9.61 7.15
N ALA A 78 -8.67 9.30 6.18
CA ALA A 78 -9.09 8.79 4.88
C ALA A 78 -9.81 7.44 5.02
N GLY A 79 -9.26 6.51 5.78
CA GLY A 79 -9.91 5.23 6.08
C GLY A 79 -11.27 5.42 6.77
N ALA A 80 -11.35 6.33 7.75
CA ALA A 80 -12.60 6.66 8.43
C ALA A 80 -13.64 7.30 7.49
N LEU A 81 -13.20 8.11 6.52
CA LEU A 81 -14.06 8.66 5.47
C LEU A 81 -14.66 7.53 4.61
N ILE A 82 -13.85 6.56 4.20
CA ILE A 82 -14.29 5.44 3.37
C ILE A 82 -15.26 4.54 4.13
N ASP A 83 -15.07 4.33 5.43
CA ASP A 83 -16.03 3.58 6.26
C ASP A 83 -17.41 4.26 6.37
N ARG A 84 -17.44 5.60 6.32
CA ARG A 84 -18.68 6.38 6.46
C ARG A 84 -19.42 6.64 5.16
N THR A 85 -18.72 6.71 4.04
CA THR A 85 -19.31 7.09 2.75
C THR A 85 -19.93 5.90 2.03
N ARG A 86 -21.10 6.13 1.41
CA ARG A 86 -21.74 5.21 0.46
C ARG A 86 -21.29 5.45 -0.98
N HIS A 87 -20.55 6.54 -1.24
CA HIS A 87 -20.13 6.96 -2.59
C HIS A 87 -18.63 6.74 -2.78
N LYS A 88 -18.12 5.55 -2.44
CA LYS A 88 -16.67 5.22 -2.48
C LYS A 88 -16.03 5.50 -3.84
N GLY A 89 -16.72 5.15 -4.93
CA GLY A 89 -16.25 5.43 -6.29
C GLY A 89 -16.11 6.93 -6.59
N ALA A 90 -17.04 7.76 -6.12
CA ALA A 90 -16.94 9.21 -6.28
C ALA A 90 -15.78 9.80 -5.50
N VAL A 91 -15.47 9.25 -4.31
CA VAL A 91 -14.30 9.67 -3.51
C VAL A 91 -13.00 9.30 -4.21
N VAL A 92 -12.91 8.12 -4.85
CA VAL A 92 -11.74 7.72 -5.68
C VAL A 92 -11.57 8.68 -6.85
N ILE A 93 -12.65 9.00 -7.58
CA ILE A 93 -12.60 9.95 -8.70
C ILE A 93 -12.17 11.34 -8.22
N ALA A 94 -12.75 11.86 -7.13
CA ALA A 94 -12.36 13.15 -6.56
C ALA A 94 -10.89 13.16 -6.12
N GLY A 95 -10.39 12.07 -5.52
CA GLY A 95 -8.99 11.91 -5.17
C GLY A 95 -8.08 11.94 -6.40
N ALA A 96 -8.41 11.18 -7.46
CA ALA A 96 -7.65 11.17 -8.70
C ALA A 96 -7.59 12.56 -9.36
N VAL A 97 -8.72 13.27 -9.41
CA VAL A 97 -8.78 14.66 -9.90
C VAL A 97 -7.93 15.59 -9.04
N ALA A 98 -8.02 15.49 -7.71
CA ALA A 98 -7.27 16.34 -6.79
C ALA A 98 -5.75 16.14 -6.95
N VAL A 99 -5.26 14.88 -6.99
CA VAL A 99 -3.84 14.59 -7.24
C VAL A 99 -3.40 15.16 -8.58
N THR A 100 -4.16 14.86 -9.64
CA THR A 100 -3.80 15.28 -11.00
C THR A 100 -3.76 16.79 -11.14
N LEU A 101 -4.76 17.52 -10.64
CA LEU A 101 -4.79 18.99 -10.69
C LEU A 101 -3.66 19.59 -9.85
N SER A 102 -3.36 19.03 -8.68
CA SER A 102 -2.24 19.45 -7.83
C SER A 102 -0.89 19.32 -8.56
N CYS A 103 -0.71 18.24 -9.32
CA CYS A 103 0.50 18.03 -10.10
C CYS A 103 0.53 18.91 -11.36
N LEU A 104 -0.58 19.01 -12.11
CA LEU A 104 -0.68 19.86 -13.29
C LEU A 104 -0.56 21.36 -12.99
N ALA A 105 -0.78 21.79 -11.76
CA ALA A 105 -0.56 23.16 -11.33
C ALA A 105 0.92 23.55 -11.26
N LEU A 106 1.83 22.58 -11.06
CA LEU A 106 3.26 22.84 -10.85
C LEU A 106 3.93 23.67 -11.94
N PRO A 107 3.68 23.46 -13.25
CA PRO A 107 4.27 24.30 -14.28
C PRO A 107 3.88 25.79 -14.21
N PHE A 108 2.78 26.12 -13.54
CA PHE A 108 2.22 27.47 -13.46
C PHE A 108 2.51 28.19 -12.14
N ILE A 109 3.02 27.49 -11.13
CA ILE A 109 3.31 28.04 -9.81
C ILE A 109 4.81 27.99 -9.51
N THR A 110 5.36 29.10 -8.99
CA THR A 110 6.79 29.25 -8.71
C THR A 110 7.08 29.37 -7.20
N ASN A 111 6.08 29.83 -6.45
CA ASN A 111 6.20 30.07 -5.03
C ASN A 111 6.31 28.77 -4.22
N PHE A 112 7.33 28.67 -3.35
CA PHE A 112 7.58 27.51 -2.50
C PHE A 112 6.34 27.06 -1.71
N TYR A 113 5.63 28.00 -1.08
CA TYR A 113 4.46 27.67 -0.24
C TYR A 113 3.29 27.11 -1.07
N LEU A 114 3.10 27.63 -2.29
CA LEU A 114 2.07 27.11 -3.19
C LEU A 114 2.42 25.71 -3.73
N VAL A 115 3.70 25.47 -4.04
CA VAL A 115 4.19 24.13 -4.43
C VAL A 115 4.01 23.16 -3.27
N ALA A 116 4.41 23.54 -2.05
CA ALA A 116 4.22 22.70 -0.86
C ALA A 116 2.74 22.42 -0.57
N ALA A 117 1.86 23.42 -0.73
CA ALA A 117 0.42 23.27 -0.54
C ALA A 117 -0.20 22.32 -1.56
N THR A 118 0.10 22.48 -2.86
CA THR A 118 -0.43 21.60 -3.90
C THR A 118 0.07 20.15 -3.72
N GLN A 119 1.35 19.95 -3.38
CA GLN A 119 1.87 18.61 -3.11
C GLN A 119 1.30 18.01 -1.83
N SER A 120 1.00 18.82 -0.80
CA SER A 120 0.28 18.36 0.38
C SER A 120 -1.14 17.90 0.05
N VAL A 121 -1.86 18.62 -0.82
CA VAL A 121 -3.18 18.19 -1.32
C VAL A 121 -3.08 16.88 -2.07
N ALA A 122 -2.05 16.71 -2.91
CA ALA A 122 -1.79 15.44 -3.61
C ALA A 122 -1.52 14.29 -2.62
N GLY A 123 -0.69 14.52 -1.59
CA GLY A 123 -0.39 13.53 -0.54
C GLY A 123 -1.62 13.13 0.27
N ILE A 124 -2.45 14.11 0.67
CA ILE A 124 -3.72 13.87 1.38
C ILE A 124 -4.69 13.06 0.52
N ALA A 125 -4.85 13.45 -0.77
CA ALA A 125 -5.73 12.74 -1.69
C ALA A 125 -5.20 11.33 -2.01
N GLY A 126 -3.89 11.14 -2.13
CA GLY A 126 -3.23 9.84 -2.32
C GLY A 126 -3.51 8.86 -1.18
N ALA A 127 -3.62 9.35 0.06
CA ALA A 127 -3.93 8.53 1.23
C ALA A 127 -5.31 7.86 1.18
N ILE A 128 -6.22 8.34 0.33
CA ILE A 128 -7.58 7.80 0.16
C ILE A 128 -7.57 6.47 -0.61
N PHE A 129 -6.66 6.31 -1.59
CA PHE A 129 -6.74 5.20 -2.55
C PHE A 129 -6.58 3.81 -1.93
N PRO A 130 -5.59 3.51 -1.07
CA PRO A 130 -5.43 2.17 -0.53
C PRO A 130 -6.69 1.66 0.21
N PRO A 131 -7.26 2.39 1.19
CA PRO A 131 -8.46 1.94 1.87
C PRO A 131 -9.69 1.91 0.94
N ALA A 132 -9.82 2.86 0.01
CA ALA A 132 -10.95 2.90 -0.92
C ALA A 132 -10.95 1.71 -1.89
N LEU A 133 -9.80 1.38 -2.48
CA LEU A 133 -9.67 0.25 -3.40
C LEU A 133 -9.91 -1.08 -2.69
N ALA A 134 -9.41 -1.24 -1.47
CA ALA A 134 -9.65 -2.42 -0.66
C ALA A 134 -11.14 -2.55 -0.27
N ALA A 135 -11.78 -1.44 0.14
CA ALA A 135 -13.20 -1.38 0.46
C ALA A 135 -14.08 -1.73 -0.75
N ILE A 136 -13.83 -1.09 -1.90
CA ILE A 136 -14.57 -1.39 -3.14
C ILE A 136 -14.38 -2.85 -3.53
N THR A 137 -13.17 -3.37 -3.43
CA THR A 137 -12.87 -4.77 -3.73
C THR A 137 -13.65 -5.69 -2.82
N LEU A 138 -13.62 -5.46 -1.50
CA LEU A 138 -14.36 -6.29 -0.53
C LEU A 138 -15.87 -6.22 -0.76
N GLY A 139 -16.41 -5.03 -1.00
CA GLY A 139 -17.82 -4.82 -1.28
C GLY A 139 -18.32 -5.47 -2.58
N VAL A 140 -17.43 -5.62 -3.58
CA VAL A 140 -17.79 -6.25 -4.88
C VAL A 140 -17.69 -7.76 -4.82
N VAL A 141 -16.62 -8.33 -4.25
CA VAL A 141 -16.36 -9.78 -4.34
C VAL A 141 -16.70 -10.55 -3.06
N GLY A 142 -16.94 -9.85 -1.97
CA GLY A 142 -17.19 -10.45 -0.65
C GLY A 142 -15.94 -11.10 -0.01
N PRO A 143 -16.05 -11.53 1.27
CA PRO A 143 -14.91 -12.04 2.03
C PRO A 143 -14.27 -13.31 1.43
N LYS A 144 -15.08 -14.23 0.86
CA LYS A 144 -14.60 -15.49 0.31
C LYS A 144 -13.62 -15.34 -0.86
N MET A 145 -13.83 -14.32 -1.71
CA MET A 145 -13.01 -14.07 -2.90
C MET A 145 -12.01 -12.94 -2.70
N PHE A 146 -12.02 -12.28 -1.54
CA PHE A 146 -11.26 -11.07 -1.27
C PHE A 146 -9.75 -11.28 -1.43
N SER A 147 -9.18 -12.31 -0.80
CA SER A 147 -7.75 -12.60 -0.85
C SER A 147 -7.25 -12.79 -2.29
N ARG A 148 -7.96 -13.61 -3.06
CA ARG A 148 -7.62 -13.84 -4.47
C ARG A 148 -7.72 -12.57 -5.30
N ARG A 149 -8.74 -11.75 -5.03
CA ARG A 149 -8.95 -10.49 -5.75
C ARG A 149 -7.91 -9.44 -5.41
N ILE A 150 -7.55 -9.29 -4.14
CA ILE A 150 -6.49 -8.36 -3.70
C ILE A 150 -5.16 -8.72 -4.34
N GLY A 151 -4.75 -9.99 -4.33
CA GLY A 151 -3.51 -10.40 -4.99
C GLY A 151 -3.49 -10.08 -6.49
N ARG A 152 -4.65 -10.22 -7.18
CA ARG A 152 -4.79 -9.82 -8.58
C ARG A 152 -4.72 -8.28 -8.75
N ASN A 153 -5.38 -7.53 -7.88
CA ASN A 153 -5.35 -6.07 -7.90
C ASN A 153 -3.92 -5.53 -7.72
N GLU A 154 -3.18 -6.07 -6.75
CA GLU A 154 -1.78 -5.71 -6.54
C GLU A 154 -0.89 -6.11 -7.72
N GLY A 155 -1.15 -7.26 -8.37
CA GLY A 155 -0.48 -7.63 -9.61
C GLY A 155 -0.68 -6.56 -10.70
N PHE A 156 -1.92 -6.08 -10.91
CA PHE A 156 -2.21 -5.00 -11.87
C PHE A 156 -1.61 -3.66 -11.43
N ASN A 157 -1.60 -3.34 -10.13
CA ASN A 157 -0.97 -2.15 -9.57
C ASN A 157 0.54 -2.13 -9.88
N HIS A 158 1.27 -3.20 -9.60
CA HIS A 158 2.69 -3.30 -9.91
C HIS A 158 2.99 -3.29 -11.41
N ALA A 159 2.15 -3.95 -12.23
CA ALA A 159 2.25 -3.89 -13.67
C ALA A 159 2.02 -2.45 -14.20
N GLY A 160 1.03 -1.75 -13.65
CA GLY A 160 0.76 -0.35 -13.94
C GLY A 160 1.95 0.55 -13.64
N ASN A 161 2.52 0.43 -12.45
CA ASN A 161 3.72 1.18 -12.04
C ASN A 161 4.91 0.91 -12.98
N ALA A 162 5.17 -0.36 -13.31
CA ALA A 162 6.27 -0.72 -14.21
C ALA A 162 6.09 -0.13 -15.62
N VAL A 163 4.88 -0.24 -16.18
CA VAL A 163 4.57 0.29 -17.52
C VAL A 163 4.59 1.81 -17.53
N SER A 164 3.99 2.46 -16.53
CA SER A 164 3.99 3.93 -16.43
C SER A 164 5.40 4.48 -16.29
N ALA A 165 6.24 3.88 -15.44
CA ALA A 165 7.64 4.27 -15.28
C ALA A 165 8.43 4.11 -16.58
N ALA A 166 8.23 3.00 -17.33
CA ALA A 166 8.87 2.78 -18.61
C ALA A 166 8.45 3.82 -19.67
N ILE A 167 7.13 4.11 -19.76
CA ILE A 167 6.61 5.15 -20.68
C ILE A 167 7.11 6.53 -20.27
N ALA A 168 7.07 6.87 -18.97
CA ALA A 168 7.56 8.14 -18.45
C ALA A 168 9.05 8.34 -18.76
N GLY A 169 9.88 7.33 -18.51
CA GLY A 169 11.31 7.37 -18.81
C GLY A 169 11.60 7.54 -20.31
N ALA A 170 10.95 6.74 -21.16
CA ALA A 170 11.10 6.82 -22.60
C ALA A 170 10.63 8.17 -23.16
N THR A 171 9.45 8.64 -22.76
CA THR A 171 8.90 9.91 -23.26
C THR A 171 9.66 11.12 -22.73
N ALA A 172 10.13 11.09 -21.49
CA ALA A 172 10.95 12.15 -20.92
C ALA A 172 12.30 12.29 -21.63
N TYR A 173 12.88 11.18 -22.09
CA TYR A 173 14.11 11.20 -22.88
C TYR A 173 13.95 11.97 -24.21
N PHE A 174 12.82 11.79 -24.92
CA PHE A 174 12.58 12.43 -26.23
C PHE A 174 11.97 13.83 -26.13
N PHE A 175 11.12 14.08 -25.14
CA PHE A 175 10.27 15.29 -25.05
C PHE A 175 10.56 16.14 -23.80
N GLY A 176 11.52 15.70 -22.96
CA GLY A 176 11.84 16.37 -21.71
C GLY A 176 10.87 16.01 -20.57
N PRO A 177 11.24 16.36 -19.30
CA PRO A 177 10.55 15.88 -18.11
C PRO A 177 9.12 16.42 -17.96
N VAL A 178 8.72 17.49 -18.66
CA VAL A 178 7.36 18.05 -18.60
C VAL A 178 6.31 17.08 -19.16
N VAL A 179 6.68 16.17 -20.04
CA VAL A 179 5.74 15.18 -20.62
C VAL A 179 5.12 14.26 -19.58
N VAL A 180 5.78 14.04 -18.44
CA VAL A 180 5.28 13.19 -17.35
C VAL A 180 3.97 13.73 -16.77
N PHE A 181 3.76 15.05 -16.76
CA PHE A 181 2.51 15.66 -16.31
C PHE A 181 1.33 15.27 -17.23
N TRP A 182 1.56 15.24 -18.54
CA TRP A 182 0.54 14.83 -19.51
C TRP A 182 0.25 13.34 -19.44
N LEU A 183 1.28 12.52 -19.25
CA LEU A 183 1.12 11.07 -19.03
C LEU A 183 0.23 10.83 -17.81
N MET A 184 0.51 11.50 -16.69
CA MET A 184 -0.29 11.41 -15.48
C MET A 184 -1.75 11.81 -15.72
N ALA A 185 -2.00 12.89 -16.47
CA ALA A 185 -3.36 13.30 -16.81
C ALA A 185 -4.11 12.24 -17.63
N ILE A 186 -3.44 11.61 -18.60
CA ILE A 186 -4.01 10.52 -19.39
C ILE A 186 -4.35 9.33 -18.50
N LEU A 187 -3.42 8.91 -17.63
CA LEU A 187 -3.63 7.80 -16.71
C LEU A 187 -4.78 8.09 -15.73
N ALA A 188 -4.91 9.34 -15.27
CA ALA A 188 -6.03 9.76 -14.43
C ALA A 188 -7.38 9.64 -15.16
N VAL A 189 -7.47 10.10 -16.41
CA VAL A 189 -8.67 9.93 -17.24
C VAL A 189 -9.01 8.45 -17.43
N CYS A 190 -8.00 7.62 -17.73
CA CYS A 190 -8.18 6.17 -17.84
C CYS A 190 -8.66 5.54 -16.52
N SER A 191 -8.10 5.97 -15.39
CA SER A 191 -8.50 5.47 -14.06
C SER A 191 -9.94 5.87 -13.71
N ILE A 192 -10.36 7.09 -14.05
CA ILE A 192 -11.75 7.55 -13.89
C ILE A 192 -12.68 6.71 -14.76
N GLY A 193 -12.33 6.47 -16.02
CA GLY A 193 -13.08 5.60 -16.92
C GLY A 193 -13.21 4.17 -16.38
N ALA A 194 -12.13 3.64 -15.83
CA ALA A 194 -12.11 2.33 -15.18
C ALA A 194 -13.01 2.29 -13.92
N MET A 195 -13.00 3.36 -13.11
CA MET A 195 -13.87 3.45 -11.92
C MET A 195 -15.35 3.50 -12.32
N LEU A 196 -15.70 4.18 -13.40
CA LEU A 196 -17.07 4.23 -13.92
C LEU A 196 -17.58 2.87 -14.41
N MET A 197 -16.69 1.91 -14.74
CA MET A 197 -17.05 0.52 -15.04
C MET A 197 -17.44 -0.28 -13.79
N VAL A 198 -17.23 0.27 -12.59
CA VAL A 198 -17.60 -0.34 -11.30
C VAL A 198 -18.84 0.39 -10.77
N PRO A 199 -20.06 -0.07 -11.08
CA PRO A 199 -21.28 0.62 -10.68
C PRO A 199 -21.49 0.53 -9.16
N ALA A 200 -21.91 1.63 -8.55
CA ALA A 200 -22.11 1.73 -7.09
C ALA A 200 -23.08 0.63 -6.56
N ARG A 201 -24.04 0.21 -7.37
CA ARG A 201 -25.02 -0.86 -7.01
C ARG A 201 -24.37 -2.25 -6.81
N GLU A 202 -23.16 -2.47 -7.32
CA GLU A 202 -22.42 -3.73 -7.16
C GLU A 202 -21.48 -3.68 -5.95
N ILE A 203 -21.35 -2.53 -5.29
CA ILE A 203 -20.55 -2.36 -4.07
C ILE A 203 -21.49 -2.49 -2.89
N ASP A 204 -21.37 -3.57 -2.15
CA ASP A 204 -22.05 -3.73 -0.88
C ASP A 204 -21.33 -2.89 0.17
N ASP A 205 -22.00 -1.87 0.69
CA ASP A 205 -21.40 -0.91 1.63
C ASP A 205 -21.11 -1.51 3.00
N ASP A 206 -21.87 -2.50 3.43
CA ASP A 206 -21.67 -3.15 4.72
C ASP A 206 -20.50 -4.13 4.65
N LEU A 207 -20.41 -4.93 3.60
CA LEU A 207 -19.23 -5.74 3.32
C LEU A 207 -17.97 -4.89 3.14
N ALA A 208 -18.07 -3.76 2.42
CA ALA A 208 -16.96 -2.84 2.19
C ALA A 208 -16.36 -2.23 3.47
N ARG A 209 -17.11 -2.20 4.56
CA ARG A 209 -16.67 -1.82 5.91
C ARG A 209 -16.14 -3.00 6.74
N GLY A 210 -16.26 -4.21 6.23
CA GLY A 210 -15.93 -5.42 6.96
C GLY A 210 -17.02 -5.85 7.95
N LEU A 211 -18.29 -5.46 7.71
CA LEU A 211 -19.44 -5.97 8.45
C LEU A 211 -19.89 -7.28 7.83
N ASP A 212 -20.12 -8.28 8.66
CA ASP A 212 -20.73 -9.56 8.29
C ASP A 212 -22.16 -9.53 8.82
N CYS A 213 -22.97 -8.61 8.28
CA CYS A 213 -24.32 -8.33 8.79
C CYS A 213 -25.35 -9.30 8.19
N ALA A 214 -25.24 -10.61 8.49
CA ALA A 214 -26.39 -11.50 8.29
C ALA A 214 -27.37 -11.45 9.47
N GLU A 215 -27.00 -10.96 10.65
CA GLU A 215 -27.77 -11.16 11.89
C GLU A 215 -27.73 -10.07 12.98
N SER A 216 -27.34 -8.82 12.77
CA SER A 216 -27.40 -7.85 13.90
C SER A 216 -27.90 -6.46 13.54
N GLU A 217 -28.98 -6.06 14.20
CA GLU A 217 -29.70 -4.78 14.06
C GLU A 217 -28.99 -3.53 14.59
N ALA A 218 -27.74 -3.59 15.03
CA ALA A 218 -27.04 -2.44 15.58
C ALA A 218 -25.53 -2.47 15.28
N CYS A 219 -25.15 -1.95 14.12
CA CYS A 219 -23.74 -1.68 13.83
C CYS A 219 -23.37 -0.27 14.34
N GLU A 220 -22.71 -0.18 15.50
CA GLU A 220 -22.17 1.08 16.02
C GLU A 220 -21.10 1.67 15.09
N GLN A 221 -21.17 3.00 14.87
CA GLN A 221 -20.15 3.71 14.10
C GLN A 221 -18.88 3.94 14.94
N PRO A 222 -17.71 3.47 14.51
CA PRO A 222 -16.51 3.52 15.32
C PRO A 222 -15.68 4.80 15.14
N SER A 223 -14.94 5.20 16.18
CA SER A 223 -13.88 6.20 16.09
C SER A 223 -12.52 5.54 15.75
N GLY A 224 -11.74 6.12 14.80
CA GLY A 224 -10.55 5.48 14.22
C GLY A 224 -9.46 5.04 15.22
N LEU A 225 -8.94 5.94 16.03
CA LEU A 225 -7.86 5.62 16.97
C LEU A 225 -8.29 4.63 18.07
N LYS A 226 -9.53 4.72 18.54
CA LYS A 226 -10.08 3.79 19.52
C LYS A 226 -10.17 2.36 18.97
N ALA A 227 -10.44 2.19 17.68
CA ALA A 227 -10.48 0.89 17.02
C ALA A 227 -9.11 0.19 17.06
N LEU A 228 -8.03 0.92 16.75
CA LEU A 228 -6.66 0.39 16.80
C LEU A 228 -6.27 -0.01 18.23
N LEU A 229 -6.52 0.86 19.20
CA LEU A 229 -6.16 0.64 20.61
C LEU A 229 -7.00 -0.44 21.31
N SER A 230 -8.17 -0.78 20.77
CA SER A 230 -9.05 -1.82 21.36
C SER A 230 -8.73 -3.23 20.91
N ASN A 231 -7.97 -3.40 19.79
CA ASN A 231 -7.60 -4.71 19.25
C ASN A 231 -6.10 -4.96 19.39
N LYS A 232 -5.71 -5.78 20.36
CA LYS A 232 -4.29 -6.10 20.66
C LYS A 232 -3.52 -6.65 19.46
N TYR A 233 -4.17 -7.47 18.62
CA TYR A 233 -3.51 -8.06 17.45
C TYR A 233 -3.39 -7.07 16.29
N LEU A 234 -4.36 -6.16 16.14
CA LEU A 234 -4.24 -5.07 15.18
C LEU A 234 -3.13 -4.09 15.58
N LEU A 235 -3.00 -3.79 16.87
CA LEU A 235 -1.90 -2.95 17.38
C LEU A 235 -0.54 -3.63 17.18
N LEU A 236 -0.46 -4.94 17.48
CA LEU A 236 0.74 -5.74 17.23
C LEU A 236 1.09 -5.73 15.74
N PHE A 237 0.11 -5.94 14.87
CA PHE A 237 0.31 -5.91 13.42
C PHE A 237 0.75 -4.53 12.93
N ALA A 238 0.22 -3.44 13.48
CA ALA A 238 0.67 -2.08 13.18
C ALA A 238 2.15 -1.87 13.58
N GLY A 239 2.55 -2.35 14.75
CA GLY A 239 3.95 -2.32 15.17
C GLY A 239 4.87 -3.15 14.26
N LEU A 240 4.41 -4.34 13.84
CA LEU A 240 5.14 -5.19 12.89
C LEU A 240 5.24 -4.57 11.49
N ALA A 241 4.18 -3.88 11.03
CA ALA A 241 4.20 -3.12 9.79
C ALA A 241 5.20 -1.96 9.85
N ALA A 242 5.27 -1.26 10.98
CA ALA A 242 6.28 -0.23 11.22
C ALA A 242 7.70 -0.82 11.20
N LEU A 243 7.95 -1.95 11.86
CA LEU A 243 9.25 -2.64 11.85
C LEU A 243 9.64 -3.12 10.45
N PHE A 244 8.69 -3.66 9.68
CA PHE A 244 8.93 -4.08 8.29
C PHE A 244 9.43 -2.90 7.46
N HIS A 245 8.76 -1.74 7.54
CA HIS A 245 9.13 -0.57 6.76
C HIS A 245 10.35 0.16 7.33
N LEU A 246 10.57 0.11 8.64
CA LEU A 246 11.80 0.59 9.26
C LEU A 246 13.04 -0.17 8.75
N SER A 247 12.91 -1.47 8.50
CA SER A 247 14.01 -2.26 7.94
C SER A 247 14.11 -2.14 6.41
N ASN A 248 12.98 -1.93 5.70
CA ASN A 248 12.91 -1.99 4.25
C ASN A 248 13.20 -0.67 3.52
N ALA A 249 12.61 0.44 4.00
CA ALA A 249 12.47 1.66 3.19
C ALA A 249 13.81 2.30 2.78
N ALA A 250 14.82 2.27 3.66
CA ALA A 250 16.12 2.83 3.35
C ALA A 250 17.02 1.93 2.50
N MET A 251 16.71 0.62 2.34
CA MET A 251 17.62 -0.30 1.65
C MET A 251 17.86 0.08 0.20
N LEU A 252 16.81 0.41 -0.57
CA LEU A 252 16.96 0.80 -1.98
C LEU A 252 17.77 2.10 -2.13
N THR A 253 17.48 3.12 -1.31
CA THR A 253 18.20 4.38 -1.35
C THR A 253 19.66 4.23 -0.96
N SER A 254 19.96 3.40 0.04
CA SER A 254 21.32 3.07 0.48
C SER A 254 22.10 2.31 -0.60
N VAL A 255 21.46 1.34 -1.29
CA VAL A 255 22.07 0.65 -2.45
C VAL A 255 22.32 1.65 -3.58
N GLY A 256 21.41 2.58 -3.85
CA GLY A 256 21.59 3.62 -4.84
C GLY A 256 22.81 4.52 -4.55
N GLN A 257 22.99 4.90 -3.30
CA GLN A 257 24.17 5.67 -2.85
C GLN A 257 25.45 4.84 -3.00
N LEU A 258 25.43 3.58 -2.58
CA LEU A 258 26.57 2.66 -2.75
C LEU A 258 26.94 2.49 -4.23
N LEU A 259 25.97 2.25 -5.11
CA LEU A 259 26.18 2.16 -6.56
C LEU A 259 26.77 3.45 -7.14
N THR A 260 26.40 4.61 -6.62
CA THR A 260 26.95 5.89 -7.04
C THR A 260 28.45 6.01 -6.70
N HIS A 261 28.85 5.50 -5.53
CA HIS A 261 30.26 5.44 -5.15
C HIS A 261 31.07 4.43 -5.98
N LEU A 262 30.47 3.29 -6.33
CA LEU A 262 31.16 2.19 -7.05
C LEU A 262 31.26 2.43 -8.56
N SER A 263 30.24 2.99 -9.19
CA SER A 263 30.10 3.03 -10.65
C SER A 263 30.01 4.44 -11.25
N GLY A 264 30.06 5.47 -10.41
CA GLY A 264 29.85 6.85 -10.82
C GLY A 264 28.36 7.20 -11.07
N LYS A 265 28.03 8.49 -11.10
CA LYS A 265 26.67 9.01 -11.07
C LYS A 265 25.80 8.54 -12.27
N GLU A 266 26.35 8.54 -13.47
CA GLU A 266 25.58 8.18 -14.68
C GLU A 266 25.20 6.70 -14.71
N SER A 267 26.18 5.82 -14.46
CA SER A 267 25.96 4.37 -14.41
C SER A 267 25.05 3.97 -13.25
N ALA A 268 25.18 4.61 -12.09
CA ALA A 268 24.35 4.35 -10.93
C ALA A 268 22.87 4.67 -11.21
N THR A 269 22.57 5.78 -11.90
CA THR A 269 21.19 6.16 -12.24
C THR A 269 20.51 5.06 -13.08
N SER A 270 21.22 4.53 -14.07
CA SER A 270 20.71 3.42 -14.89
C SER A 270 20.52 2.13 -14.08
N LEU A 271 21.47 1.80 -13.20
CA LEU A 271 21.40 0.61 -12.34
C LEU A 271 20.25 0.71 -11.33
N ILE A 272 19.99 1.89 -10.75
CA ILE A 272 18.86 2.11 -9.85
C ILE A 272 17.53 1.93 -10.62
N ALA A 273 17.42 2.45 -11.83
CA ALA A 273 16.23 2.26 -12.66
C ALA A 273 16.00 0.76 -12.94
N VAL A 274 17.07 0.01 -13.25
CA VAL A 274 17.00 -1.46 -13.40
C VAL A 274 16.57 -2.13 -12.09
N CYS A 275 17.08 -1.71 -10.94
CA CYS A 275 16.66 -2.21 -9.62
C CYS A 275 15.14 -2.05 -9.41
N ILE A 276 14.60 -0.87 -9.72
CA ILE A 276 13.17 -0.58 -9.54
C ILE A 276 12.33 -1.46 -10.47
N VAL A 277 12.66 -1.50 -11.77
CA VAL A 277 11.92 -2.30 -12.76
C VAL A 277 12.00 -3.78 -12.43
N ALA A 278 13.18 -4.30 -12.07
CA ALA A 278 13.36 -5.70 -11.69
C ALA A 278 12.52 -6.08 -10.47
N ALA A 279 12.50 -5.23 -9.44
CA ALA A 279 11.66 -5.44 -8.27
C ALA A 279 10.16 -5.49 -8.65
N GLN A 280 9.67 -4.56 -9.47
CA GLN A 280 8.27 -4.54 -9.93
C GLN A 280 7.92 -5.80 -10.75
N CYS A 281 8.82 -6.27 -11.60
CA CYS A 281 8.62 -7.51 -12.35
C CYS A 281 8.48 -8.74 -11.45
N VAL A 282 9.16 -8.75 -10.29
CA VAL A 282 9.01 -9.82 -9.29
C VAL A 282 7.76 -9.62 -8.44
N MET A 283 7.39 -8.39 -8.10
CA MET A 283 6.19 -8.08 -7.33
C MET A 283 4.91 -8.60 -7.98
N VAL A 284 4.78 -8.48 -9.32
CA VAL A 284 3.58 -8.93 -10.06
C VAL A 284 3.26 -10.40 -9.79
N PRO A 285 4.13 -11.38 -10.12
CA PRO A 285 3.84 -12.79 -9.87
C PRO A 285 3.73 -13.11 -8.38
N MET A 286 4.49 -12.44 -7.51
CA MET A 286 4.41 -12.64 -6.07
C MET A 286 3.05 -12.24 -5.50
N ALA A 287 2.52 -11.07 -5.86
CA ALA A 287 1.20 -10.62 -5.41
C ALA A 287 0.07 -11.57 -5.86
N VAL A 288 0.11 -12.00 -7.13
CA VAL A 288 -0.86 -12.97 -7.67
C VAL A 288 -0.75 -14.32 -6.98
N MET A 289 0.48 -14.80 -6.74
CA MET A 289 0.73 -16.07 -6.05
C MET A 289 0.19 -16.00 -4.61
N VAL A 290 0.51 -14.95 -3.86
CA VAL A 290 0.00 -14.73 -2.50
C VAL A 290 -1.53 -14.76 -2.49
N GLY A 291 -2.19 -13.94 -3.31
CA GLY A 291 -3.64 -13.89 -3.37
C GLY A 291 -4.31 -15.22 -3.71
N SER A 292 -3.63 -16.09 -4.46
CA SER A 292 -4.15 -17.43 -4.82
C SER A 292 -3.85 -18.51 -3.79
N LYS A 293 -2.81 -18.37 -2.98
CA LYS A 293 -2.31 -19.41 -2.10
C LYS A 293 -2.51 -19.12 -0.60
N VAL A 294 -2.75 -17.86 -0.24
CA VAL A 294 -2.86 -17.43 1.15
C VAL A 294 -3.99 -18.12 1.92
N ASP A 295 -5.07 -18.46 1.25
CA ASP A 295 -6.18 -19.20 1.86
C ASP A 295 -5.87 -20.70 2.07
N ALA A 296 -4.90 -21.25 1.36
CA ALA A 296 -4.46 -22.63 1.54
C ALA A 296 -3.35 -22.73 2.61
N PHE A 297 -2.32 -21.88 2.52
CA PHE A 297 -1.14 -21.95 3.40
C PHE A 297 -1.30 -21.17 4.71
N GLY A 298 -2.28 -20.28 4.82
CA GLY A 298 -2.43 -19.36 5.95
C GLY A 298 -1.66 -18.04 5.74
N ARG A 299 -1.98 -17.04 6.57
CA ARG A 299 -1.37 -15.69 6.50
C ARG A 299 -0.01 -15.67 7.16
N LYS A 300 0.11 -16.34 8.29
CA LYS A 300 1.31 -16.31 9.14
C LYS A 300 2.57 -16.80 8.43
N PRO A 301 2.63 -17.99 7.81
CA PRO A 301 3.85 -18.49 7.17
C PRO A 301 4.27 -17.62 5.97
N ILE A 302 3.30 -17.08 5.21
CA ILE A 302 3.61 -16.23 4.07
C ILE A 302 4.18 -14.88 4.54
N PHE A 303 3.64 -14.28 5.61
CA PHE A 303 4.15 -13.03 6.15
C PHE A 303 5.55 -13.20 6.79
N LEU A 304 5.78 -14.35 7.45
CA LEU A 304 7.11 -14.71 7.93
C LEU A 304 8.12 -14.83 6.79
N ALA A 305 7.71 -15.39 5.64
CA ALA A 305 8.58 -15.42 4.46
C ALA A 305 8.98 -14.02 4.00
N ALA A 306 8.06 -13.02 4.04
CA ALA A 306 8.39 -11.64 3.70
C ALA A 306 9.46 -11.04 4.63
N PHE A 307 9.33 -11.20 5.95
CA PHE A 307 10.34 -10.77 6.91
C PHE A 307 11.67 -11.53 6.74
N GLY A 308 11.61 -12.86 6.50
CA GLY A 308 12.79 -13.68 6.27
C GLY A 308 13.58 -13.23 5.03
N VAL A 309 12.89 -13.01 3.92
CA VAL A 309 13.50 -12.51 2.67
C VAL A 309 14.11 -11.13 2.88
N LEU A 310 13.44 -10.25 3.64
CA LEU A 310 13.95 -8.92 3.95
C LEU A 310 15.24 -8.99 4.79
N ALA A 311 15.30 -9.85 5.80
CA ALA A 311 16.50 -10.05 6.60
C ALA A 311 17.65 -10.63 5.75
N ILE A 312 17.37 -11.65 4.92
CA ILE A 312 18.36 -12.26 4.01
C ILE A 312 18.88 -11.22 3.03
N ARG A 313 18.00 -10.37 2.43
CA ARG A 313 18.38 -9.32 1.51
C ARG A 313 19.40 -8.36 2.13
N GLY A 314 19.14 -7.89 3.36
CA GLY A 314 20.05 -6.99 4.06
C GLY A 314 21.45 -7.63 4.30
N VAL A 315 21.51 -8.92 4.63
CA VAL A 315 22.77 -9.65 4.75
C VAL A 315 23.45 -9.79 3.38
N LEU A 316 22.72 -10.15 2.33
CA LEU A 316 23.29 -10.33 1.00
C LEU A 316 23.92 -9.05 0.44
N TYR A 317 23.40 -7.86 0.77
CA TYR A 317 24.04 -6.60 0.36
C TYR A 317 25.45 -6.39 0.93
N THR A 318 25.87 -7.14 1.93
CA THR A 318 27.22 -7.05 2.51
C THR A 318 28.21 -8.06 1.93
N VAL A 319 27.77 -8.96 1.04
CA VAL A 319 28.59 -10.07 0.53
C VAL A 319 29.50 -9.62 -0.63
N SER A 320 29.05 -8.66 -1.46
CA SER A 320 29.81 -8.23 -2.62
C SER A 320 29.45 -6.80 -3.04
N ASP A 321 30.47 -6.04 -3.42
CA ASP A 321 30.33 -4.69 -3.98
C ASP A 321 30.16 -4.68 -5.51
N ASN A 322 29.97 -5.84 -6.14
CA ASN A 322 29.71 -5.90 -7.58
C ASN A 322 28.33 -5.28 -7.88
N PRO A 323 28.24 -4.22 -8.72
CA PRO A 323 26.99 -3.53 -9.02
C PRO A 323 25.90 -4.44 -9.58
N TYR A 324 26.24 -5.42 -10.41
CA TYR A 324 25.27 -6.37 -10.97
C TYR A 324 24.75 -7.35 -9.92
N TYR A 325 25.61 -7.72 -8.95
CA TYR A 325 25.21 -8.53 -7.82
C TYR A 325 24.21 -7.77 -6.94
N LEU A 326 24.47 -6.49 -6.64
CA LEU A 326 23.56 -5.64 -5.84
C LEU A 326 22.20 -5.50 -6.53
N VAL A 327 22.16 -5.34 -7.86
CA VAL A 327 20.92 -5.35 -8.65
C VAL A 327 20.18 -6.69 -8.53
N ALA A 328 20.89 -7.82 -8.60
CA ALA A 328 20.29 -9.14 -8.46
C ALA A 328 19.69 -9.34 -7.06
N VAL A 329 20.38 -8.90 -6.02
CA VAL A 329 19.86 -8.93 -4.63
C VAL A 329 18.61 -8.06 -4.50
N GLN A 330 18.50 -6.95 -5.23
CA GLN A 330 17.31 -6.09 -5.21
C GLN A 330 16.04 -6.79 -5.72
N CYS A 331 16.16 -7.85 -6.53
CA CYS A 331 14.99 -8.66 -6.91
C CYS A 331 14.26 -9.26 -5.69
N LEU A 332 14.97 -9.51 -4.59
CA LEU A 332 14.36 -9.97 -3.33
C LEU A 332 13.43 -8.95 -2.70
N ASP A 333 13.62 -7.65 -2.99
CA ASP A 333 12.66 -6.61 -2.62
C ASP A 333 11.28 -6.87 -3.22
N GLY A 334 11.26 -7.27 -4.49
CA GLY A 334 10.03 -7.65 -5.17
C GLY A 334 9.30 -8.81 -4.48
N VAL A 335 10.02 -9.76 -3.90
CA VAL A 335 9.41 -10.85 -3.12
C VAL A 335 8.79 -10.31 -1.83
N GLY A 336 9.57 -9.59 -1.02
CA GLY A 336 9.11 -9.05 0.26
C GLY A 336 7.95 -8.06 0.13
N ALA A 337 8.10 -7.08 -0.76
CA ALA A 337 7.09 -6.04 -0.99
C ALA A 337 5.84 -6.59 -1.69
N GLY A 338 5.99 -7.54 -2.64
CA GLY A 338 4.86 -8.19 -3.29
C GLY A 338 4.02 -9.03 -2.32
N ILE A 339 4.68 -9.74 -1.38
CA ILE A 339 3.98 -10.44 -0.29
C ILE A 339 3.27 -9.43 0.61
N TYR A 340 3.98 -8.40 1.08
CA TYR A 340 3.44 -7.42 2.02
C TYR A 340 2.21 -6.70 1.43
N GLY A 341 2.32 -6.17 0.22
CA GLY A 341 1.25 -5.43 -0.44
C GLY A 341 -0.04 -6.23 -0.58
N ALA A 342 0.07 -7.49 -1.00
CA ALA A 342 -1.09 -8.37 -1.11
C ALA A 342 -1.64 -8.80 0.26
N LEU A 343 -0.76 -9.07 1.24
CA LEU A 343 -1.16 -9.64 2.52
C LEU A 343 -1.68 -8.61 3.52
N PHE A 344 -1.18 -7.38 3.45
CA PHE A 344 -1.54 -6.29 4.36
C PHE A 344 -3.07 -6.08 4.48
N PRO A 345 -3.82 -5.82 3.39
CA PRO A 345 -5.27 -5.63 3.48
C PRO A 345 -6.01 -6.91 3.90
N ILE A 346 -5.48 -8.09 3.58
CA ILE A 346 -6.08 -9.37 3.96
C ILE A 346 -6.01 -9.56 5.48
N VAL A 347 -4.85 -9.36 6.08
CA VAL A 347 -4.66 -9.50 7.54
C VAL A 347 -5.50 -8.47 8.29
N VAL A 348 -5.56 -7.22 7.81
CA VAL A 348 -6.42 -6.20 8.44
C VAL A 348 -7.89 -6.59 8.33
N ALA A 349 -8.35 -7.12 7.19
CA ALA A 349 -9.72 -7.59 7.03
C ALA A 349 -10.05 -8.74 8.00
N ASP A 350 -9.15 -9.73 8.14
CA ASP A 350 -9.32 -10.83 9.09
C ASP A 350 -9.43 -10.31 10.53
N LEU A 351 -8.55 -9.38 10.95
CA LEU A 351 -8.51 -8.84 12.31
C LEU A 351 -9.68 -7.91 12.65
N THR A 352 -10.34 -7.34 11.66
CA THR A 352 -11.43 -6.36 11.85
C THR A 352 -12.79 -6.87 11.37
N ARG A 353 -12.87 -8.15 11.04
CA ARG A 353 -14.09 -8.79 10.56
C ARG A 353 -15.27 -8.58 11.52
N GLY A 354 -16.42 -8.20 10.97
CA GLY A 354 -17.65 -7.94 11.75
C GLY A 354 -17.65 -6.65 12.59
N THR A 355 -16.56 -5.85 12.55
CA THR A 355 -16.44 -4.64 13.37
C THR A 355 -16.87 -3.35 12.67
N GLY A 356 -17.06 -3.35 11.36
CA GLY A 356 -17.30 -2.14 10.56
C GLY A 356 -16.11 -1.15 10.54
N ARG A 357 -14.89 -1.60 10.91
CA ARG A 357 -13.68 -0.78 11.14
C ARG A 357 -12.54 -1.08 10.19
N PHE A 358 -12.81 -1.80 9.12
CA PHE A 358 -11.79 -2.28 8.18
C PHE A 358 -10.91 -1.15 7.63
N ASN A 359 -11.54 -0.13 7.05
CA ASN A 359 -10.79 0.90 6.32
C ASN A 359 -10.07 1.89 7.25
N VAL A 360 -10.70 2.27 8.36
CA VAL A 360 -10.01 3.10 9.38
C VAL A 360 -8.82 2.36 9.97
N SER A 361 -8.93 1.04 10.16
CA SER A 361 -7.82 0.21 10.66
C SER A 361 -6.71 0.09 9.63
N GLN A 362 -7.01 -0.03 8.34
CA GLN A 362 -6.00 0.05 7.28
C GLN A 362 -5.24 1.39 7.34
N GLY A 363 -5.96 2.51 7.44
CA GLY A 363 -5.34 3.82 7.56
C GLY A 363 -4.46 3.96 8.81
N ALA A 364 -4.89 3.42 9.95
CA ALA A 364 -4.11 3.44 11.19
C ALA A 364 -2.82 2.60 11.09
N VAL A 365 -2.90 1.39 10.53
CA VAL A 365 -1.71 0.54 10.29
C VAL A 365 -0.79 1.19 9.26
N ALA A 366 -1.33 1.79 8.19
CA ALA A 366 -0.55 2.50 7.19
C ALA A 366 0.15 3.75 7.78
N THR A 367 -0.46 4.41 8.77
CA THR A 367 0.22 5.49 9.53
C THR A 367 1.45 4.96 10.27
N ALA A 368 1.32 3.83 10.97
CA ALA A 368 2.45 3.19 11.65
C ALA A 368 3.54 2.75 10.67
N GLN A 369 3.15 2.19 9.52
CA GLN A 369 4.03 1.85 8.41
C GLN A 369 4.82 3.06 7.91
N GLY A 370 4.15 4.19 7.68
CA GLY A 370 4.77 5.43 7.20
C GLY A 370 5.74 6.02 8.22
N LEU A 371 5.45 5.93 9.52
CA LEU A 371 6.39 6.31 10.58
C LEU A 371 7.66 5.44 10.53
N GLY A 372 7.51 4.11 10.40
CA GLY A 372 8.64 3.20 10.25
C GLY A 372 9.50 3.55 9.03
N ALA A 373 8.86 3.79 7.89
CA ALA A 373 9.55 4.17 6.65
C ALA A 373 10.33 5.51 6.80
N SER A 374 9.73 6.50 7.44
CA SER A 374 10.37 7.81 7.65
C SER A 374 11.60 7.71 8.57
N LEU A 375 11.52 6.91 9.62
CA LEU A 375 12.64 6.69 10.53
C LEU A 375 13.77 5.86 9.90
N SER A 376 13.44 5.00 8.93
CA SER A 376 14.39 4.13 8.23
C SER A 376 15.52 4.92 7.57
N ALA A 377 15.18 5.97 6.81
CA ALA A 377 16.17 6.78 6.10
C ALA A 377 17.14 7.50 7.06
N THR A 378 16.62 8.06 8.14
CA THR A 378 17.43 8.71 9.18
C THR A 378 18.35 7.72 9.87
N LEU A 379 17.82 6.56 10.29
CA LEU A 379 18.60 5.52 10.95
C LEU A 379 19.73 5.02 10.04
N ALA A 380 19.39 4.65 8.80
CA ALA A 380 20.40 4.18 7.85
C ALA A 380 21.47 5.23 7.55
N GLY A 381 21.07 6.49 7.33
CA GLY A 381 22.00 7.58 7.07
C GLY A 381 22.99 7.81 8.21
N LEU A 382 22.52 7.83 9.46
CA LEU A 382 23.39 7.98 10.64
C LEU A 382 24.40 6.84 10.76
N ILE A 383 23.96 5.60 10.50
CA ILE A 383 24.86 4.43 10.56
C ILE A 383 25.84 4.44 9.39
N ILE A 384 25.41 4.80 8.18
CA ILE A 384 26.31 4.86 7.02
C ILE A 384 27.45 5.84 7.27
N VAL A 385 27.15 7.03 7.81
CA VAL A 385 28.17 8.05 8.11
C VAL A 385 29.13 7.61 9.21
N SER A 386 28.65 6.90 10.22
CA SER A 386 29.46 6.49 11.38
C SER A 386 30.18 5.15 11.20
N ALA A 387 29.58 4.20 10.48
CA ALA A 387 30.04 2.80 10.43
C ALA A 387 29.97 2.13 9.04
N GLY A 388 29.58 2.88 8.00
CA GLY A 388 29.56 2.44 6.61
C GLY A 388 28.30 1.67 6.20
N TYR A 389 28.20 1.41 4.88
CA TYR A 389 27.02 0.78 4.25
C TYR A 389 26.73 -0.63 4.76
N SER A 390 27.77 -1.48 4.87
CA SER A 390 27.60 -2.87 5.31
C SER A 390 26.99 -2.94 6.72
N THR A 391 27.43 -2.07 7.64
CA THR A 391 26.87 -2.01 8.99
C THR A 391 25.40 -1.57 8.96
N ALA A 392 25.05 -0.59 8.11
CA ALA A 392 23.67 -0.14 7.96
C ALA A 392 22.78 -1.27 7.43
N PHE A 393 23.20 -2.03 6.42
CA PHE A 393 22.46 -3.17 5.90
C PHE A 393 22.28 -4.27 6.96
N LEU A 394 23.32 -4.57 7.75
CA LEU A 394 23.22 -5.56 8.84
C LEU A 394 22.27 -5.11 9.96
N VAL A 395 22.28 -3.84 10.33
CA VAL A 395 21.33 -3.32 11.33
C VAL A 395 19.89 -3.40 10.80
N LEU A 396 19.64 -3.00 9.55
CA LEU A 396 18.33 -3.15 8.94
C LEU A 396 17.90 -4.62 8.85
N ALA A 397 18.82 -5.53 8.50
CA ALA A 397 18.56 -6.97 8.51
C ALA A 397 18.23 -7.49 9.92
N ALA A 398 18.93 -7.02 10.95
CA ALA A 398 18.66 -7.37 12.34
C ALA A 398 17.27 -6.89 12.79
N ILE A 399 16.85 -5.70 12.41
CA ILE A 399 15.49 -5.19 12.67
C ILE A 399 14.44 -6.10 12.00
N ALA A 400 14.67 -6.51 10.74
CA ALA A 400 13.80 -7.46 10.06
C ALA A 400 13.74 -8.82 10.77
N ALA A 401 14.89 -9.34 11.24
CA ALA A 401 14.95 -10.58 11.98
C ALA A 401 14.21 -10.49 13.34
N VAL A 402 14.31 -9.35 14.04
CA VAL A 402 13.52 -9.10 15.26
C VAL A 402 12.03 -9.08 14.92
N GLY A 403 11.62 -8.38 13.84
CA GLY A 403 10.24 -8.40 13.35
C GLY A 403 9.74 -9.81 13.02
N PHE A 404 10.58 -10.63 12.37
CA PHE A 404 10.31 -12.04 12.11
C PHE A 404 10.04 -12.82 13.40
N LEU A 405 10.90 -12.69 14.40
CA LEU A 405 10.77 -13.39 15.67
C LEU A 405 9.52 -12.95 16.45
N ILE A 406 9.25 -11.64 16.50
CA ILE A 406 8.03 -11.12 17.15
C ILE A 406 6.80 -11.65 16.42
N TYR A 407 6.79 -11.64 15.07
CA TYR A 407 5.67 -12.17 14.30
C TYR A 407 5.48 -13.67 14.56
N LEU A 408 6.57 -14.43 14.58
CA LEU A 408 6.56 -15.88 14.81
C LEU A 408 5.95 -16.23 16.17
N VAL A 409 6.32 -15.52 17.23
CA VAL A 409 5.92 -15.84 18.61
C VAL A 409 4.57 -15.21 18.98
N ALA A 410 4.37 -13.93 18.67
CA ALA A 410 3.28 -13.16 19.22
C ALA A 410 2.06 -13.04 18.28
N MET A 411 2.26 -13.12 16.94
CA MET A 411 1.14 -12.98 16.00
C MET A 411 0.45 -14.33 15.78
N PRO A 412 -0.87 -14.44 15.98
CA PRO A 412 -1.61 -15.67 15.66
C PRO A 412 -1.75 -15.85 14.14
N GLU A 413 -2.16 -17.06 13.71
CA GLU A 413 -2.69 -17.23 12.37
C GLU A 413 -4.04 -16.48 12.27
N THR A 414 -4.20 -15.64 11.25
CA THR A 414 -5.41 -14.82 11.11
C THR A 414 -6.45 -15.43 10.18
N ARG A 415 -6.12 -16.51 9.49
CA ARG A 415 -7.09 -17.25 8.70
C ARG A 415 -8.18 -17.82 9.60
N GLY A 416 -9.44 -17.42 9.36
CA GLY A 416 -10.57 -17.84 10.21
C GLY A 416 -10.57 -17.23 11.60
N PHE A 417 -9.81 -16.14 11.82
CA PHE A 417 -9.78 -15.44 13.09
C PHE A 417 -11.15 -14.83 13.38
N GLU A 418 -11.72 -15.20 14.51
CA GLU A 418 -12.91 -14.54 15.06
C GLU A 418 -12.43 -13.53 16.11
N PRO A 419 -12.60 -12.22 15.89
CA PRO A 419 -12.29 -11.22 16.91
C PRO A 419 -13.12 -11.50 18.16
N GLU A 420 -12.48 -11.54 19.35
CA GLU A 420 -13.21 -11.61 20.62
C GLU A 420 -14.28 -10.50 20.63
N ARG A 421 -15.55 -10.87 20.55
CA ARG A 421 -16.68 -9.94 20.76
C ARG A 421 -16.50 -9.39 22.17
N GLN A 422 -16.09 -8.13 22.29
CA GLN A 422 -16.04 -7.47 23.60
C GLN A 422 -17.45 -7.48 24.16
N GLY A 423 -17.65 -8.28 25.21
CA GLY A 423 -18.92 -8.60 25.76
C GLY A 423 -19.71 -7.36 26.17
N THR A 424 -20.91 -7.26 25.64
CA THR A 424 -22.05 -6.77 26.41
C THR A 424 -22.24 -7.81 27.52
N GLY A 425 -21.95 -7.43 28.76
CA GLY A 425 -22.08 -8.33 29.91
C GLY A 425 -23.47 -8.93 29.99
N GLY A 426 -23.52 -10.23 30.18
CA GLY A 426 -24.71 -10.91 30.60
C GLY A 426 -24.97 -12.26 29.90
N GLY A 427 -24.77 -13.36 30.60
CA GLY A 427 -25.44 -14.62 30.35
C GLY A 427 -24.64 -15.69 29.63
N GLY A 428 -23.97 -16.54 30.42
CA GLY A 428 -23.31 -17.75 29.91
C GLY A 428 -24.31 -18.70 29.25
N ALA A 429 -23.94 -19.13 28.05
CA ALA A 429 -24.40 -20.39 27.49
C ALA A 429 -23.14 -21.21 27.20
N ALA A 430 -23.02 -22.38 27.85
CA ALA A 430 -21.95 -23.33 27.62
C ALA A 430 -21.98 -23.86 26.18
N PRO A 431 -20.82 -24.13 25.55
CA PRO A 431 -20.79 -24.72 24.22
C PRO A 431 -21.35 -26.15 24.23
N LEU A 432 -22.25 -26.44 23.30
CA LEU A 432 -22.75 -27.79 23.05
C LEU A 432 -21.61 -28.64 22.46
N PRO A 433 -21.49 -29.92 22.88
CA PRO A 433 -20.46 -30.81 22.38
C PRO A 433 -20.69 -31.16 20.91
N VAL A 434 -19.63 -31.06 20.11
CA VAL A 434 -19.58 -31.51 18.72
C VAL A 434 -19.65 -33.04 18.69
N PRO A 435 -20.53 -33.68 17.91
CA PRO A 435 -20.49 -35.13 17.69
C PRO A 435 -19.25 -35.50 16.87
N ALA A 436 -18.55 -36.51 17.33
CA ALA A 436 -17.49 -37.17 16.58
C ALA A 436 -18.11 -37.98 15.43
N GLU A 437 -17.68 -37.70 14.17
CA GLU A 437 -17.62 -38.64 13.08
C GLU A 437 -16.35 -38.41 12.26
#